data_c5498b0f7c94757e5a85a90b7e76cb7f
#
_entry.id   c5498b0f7c94757e5a85a90b7e76cb7f
#
_cell.length_a   1.000
_cell.length_b   1.000
_cell.length_c   1.000
_cell.angle_alpha   90.00
_cell.angle_beta   90.00
_cell.angle_gamma   90.00
#
_symmetry.space_group_name_H-M   'P 1'
#
loop_
_entity.id
_entity.type
_entity.pdbx_description
1 polymer ?
#
loop_
_entity_poly.entity_id
_entity_poly.type
_entity_poly.pdbx_seq_one_letter_code
_entity_poly.pdbx_strand_id
1 'polypeptide(L)'
;SDYMLDYQLPIQVLNIGFTPELYEFYPELRENRVGLGVSNITLSYLEWTDRFLFTEDKEDIKQRMVKQHKASAKGISSNDIKVVGNVVLAEYFVYVEIYDYSVSEEEEVTIDGVKTVLKTIIGMQVRFVNAETGVIFTGSGSGDAITIKRTKIGSVNNVKFNKSTIGIATKKALESGTARIVKRMIKRGIFEE
;
A
#
# COMPACT_ATOMS: atom_id res chain seq x y z
N SER A 1 -2.68 -35.83 5.91
CA SER A 1 -3.60 -34.79 5.46
C SER A 1 -2.77 -33.76 4.73
N ASP A 2 -2.87 -33.76 3.41
CA ASP A 2 -2.27 -32.75 2.56
C ASP A 2 -2.95 -31.44 2.88
N TYR A 3 -2.22 -30.55 3.57
CA TYR A 3 -2.58 -29.16 3.61
C TYR A 3 -2.42 -28.68 2.17
N MET A 4 -3.53 -28.51 1.45
CA MET A 4 -3.51 -27.67 0.26
C MET A 4 -3.00 -26.31 0.73
N LEU A 5 -1.81 -25.95 0.29
CA LEU A 5 -1.30 -24.60 0.44
C LEU A 5 -2.32 -23.71 -0.24
N ASP A 6 -2.99 -22.87 0.53
CA ASP A 6 -3.92 -21.90 -0.01
C ASP A 6 -3.24 -21.18 -1.17
N TYR A 7 -3.89 -21.18 -2.32
CA TYR A 7 -3.33 -20.57 -3.52
C TYR A 7 -3.11 -19.07 -3.27
N GLN A 8 -1.85 -18.65 -3.35
CA GLN A 8 -1.49 -17.23 -3.28
C GLN A 8 -1.33 -16.67 -4.69
N LEU A 9 -2.06 -15.60 -4.98
CA LEU A 9 -2.03 -14.95 -6.28
C LEU A 9 -0.72 -14.15 -6.44
N PRO A 10 0.13 -14.47 -7.44
CA PRO A 10 1.34 -13.71 -7.70
C PRO A 10 1.01 -12.28 -8.17
N ILE A 11 1.48 -11.29 -7.44
CA ILE A 11 1.28 -9.87 -7.74
C ILE A 11 2.60 -9.10 -7.73
N GLN A 12 2.63 -8.04 -8.53
CA GLN A 12 3.67 -7.02 -8.45
C GLN A 12 3.01 -5.67 -8.21
N VAL A 13 3.38 -5.01 -7.11
CA VAL A 13 2.88 -3.67 -6.79
C VAL A 13 3.75 -2.66 -7.53
N LEU A 14 3.17 -1.97 -8.52
CA LEU A 14 3.90 -1.05 -9.39
C LEU A 14 3.85 0.39 -8.91
N ASN A 15 2.73 0.82 -8.35
CA ASN A 15 2.57 2.19 -7.89
C ASN A 15 1.66 2.29 -6.67
N ILE A 16 2.13 3.06 -5.69
CA ILE A 16 1.37 3.48 -4.53
C ILE A 16 1.63 4.97 -4.35
N GLY A 17 0.60 5.79 -4.40
CA GLY A 17 0.79 7.22 -4.25
C GLY A 17 -0.50 8.03 -4.20
N PHE A 18 -0.30 9.32 -3.97
CA PHE A 18 -1.36 10.32 -4.02
C PHE A 18 -1.51 10.86 -5.44
N THR A 19 -2.72 11.27 -5.81
CA THR A 19 -2.93 11.99 -7.07
C THR A 19 -2.15 13.32 -7.07
N PRO A 20 -1.69 13.80 -8.23
CA PRO A 20 -0.95 15.05 -8.32
C PRO A 20 -1.68 16.24 -7.71
N GLU A 21 -2.99 16.30 -7.87
CA GLU A 21 -3.85 17.37 -7.35
C GLU A 21 -3.79 17.46 -5.83
N LEU A 22 -3.68 16.34 -5.13
CA LEU A 22 -3.58 16.33 -3.67
C LEU A 22 -2.28 16.96 -3.17
N TYR A 23 -1.18 16.84 -3.91
CA TYR A 23 0.08 17.47 -3.57
C TYR A 23 0.05 19.00 -3.69
N GLU A 24 -0.84 19.54 -4.54
CA GLU A 24 -1.02 20.98 -4.68
C GLU A 24 -1.78 21.57 -3.49
N PHE A 25 -2.83 20.87 -3.03
CA PHE A 25 -3.63 21.30 -1.88
C PHE A 25 -3.00 20.99 -0.53
N TYR A 26 -2.23 19.91 -0.44
CA TYR A 26 -1.61 19.40 0.78
C TYR A 26 -0.11 19.15 0.58
N PRO A 27 0.72 20.22 0.60
CA PRO A 27 2.16 20.09 0.35
C PRO A 27 2.88 19.13 1.32
N GLU A 28 2.34 18.95 2.53
CA GLU A 28 2.86 18.02 3.54
C GLU A 28 2.86 16.57 3.08
N LEU A 29 2.03 16.19 2.12
CA LEU A 29 2.01 14.85 1.54
C LEU A 29 3.25 14.54 0.71
N ARG A 30 4.02 15.55 0.32
CA ARG A 30 5.29 15.40 -0.40
C ARG A 30 6.44 14.97 0.51
N GLU A 31 6.27 15.02 1.82
CA GLU A 31 7.28 14.50 2.72
C GLU A 31 7.52 13.00 2.46
N ASN A 32 8.77 12.63 2.22
CA ASN A 32 9.15 11.24 1.95
C ASN A 32 8.64 10.25 3.00
N ARG A 33 8.57 10.68 4.26
CA ARG A 33 8.08 9.85 5.36
C ARG A 33 6.60 9.50 5.25
N VAL A 34 5.76 10.38 4.67
CA VAL A 34 4.35 10.13 4.45
C VAL A 34 4.17 9.09 3.33
N GLY A 35 4.83 9.30 2.21
CA GLY A 35 4.80 8.36 1.09
C GLY A 35 5.32 6.97 1.46
N LEU A 36 6.46 6.90 2.15
CA LEU A 36 7.01 5.63 2.65
C LEU A 36 6.09 4.95 3.66
N GLY A 37 5.47 5.72 4.56
CA GLY A 37 4.53 5.20 5.54
C GLY A 37 3.29 4.58 4.89
N VAL A 38 2.71 5.26 3.90
CA VAL A 38 1.56 4.74 3.13
C VAL A 38 1.95 3.48 2.35
N SER A 39 3.12 3.47 1.70
CA SER A 39 3.62 2.30 0.98
C SER A 39 3.82 1.11 1.91
N ASN A 40 4.47 1.30 3.05
CA ASN A 40 4.70 0.23 4.02
C ASN A 40 3.39 -0.34 4.58
N ILE A 41 2.42 0.51 4.89
CA ILE A 41 1.10 0.07 5.36
C ILE A 41 0.40 -0.75 4.29
N THR A 42 0.46 -0.31 3.03
CA THR A 42 -0.15 -1.01 1.90
C THR A 42 0.45 -2.39 1.70
N LEU A 43 1.77 -2.49 1.64
CA LEU A 43 2.46 -3.77 1.45
C LEU A 43 2.21 -4.71 2.63
N SER A 44 2.34 -4.22 3.86
CA SER A 44 2.09 -5.02 5.07
C SER A 44 0.65 -5.52 5.16
N TYR A 45 -0.33 -4.71 4.75
CA TYR A 45 -1.72 -5.12 4.74
C TYR A 45 -1.98 -6.22 3.71
N LEU A 46 -1.49 -6.05 2.47
CA LEU A 46 -1.65 -7.06 1.42
C LEU A 46 -0.97 -8.38 1.81
N GLU A 47 0.21 -8.31 2.40
CA GLU A 47 0.93 -9.48 2.93
C GLU A 47 0.13 -10.17 4.05
N TRP A 48 -0.41 -9.38 4.97
CA TRP A 48 -1.21 -9.91 6.10
C TRP A 48 -2.47 -10.65 5.65
N THR A 49 -3.05 -10.33 4.50
CA THR A 49 -4.23 -11.06 3.97
C THR A 49 -3.92 -12.51 3.63
N ASP A 50 -2.64 -12.85 3.47
CA ASP A 50 -2.13 -14.18 3.07
C ASP A 50 -2.70 -14.71 1.72
N ARG A 51 -3.28 -13.82 0.91
CA ARG A 51 -3.87 -14.14 -0.39
C ARG A 51 -2.94 -13.84 -1.56
N PHE A 52 -1.86 -13.11 -1.31
CA PHE A 52 -0.98 -12.59 -2.36
C PHE A 52 0.46 -13.03 -2.15
N LEU A 53 1.10 -13.41 -3.25
CA LEU A 53 2.54 -13.66 -3.33
C LEU A 53 3.20 -12.48 -4.05
N PHE A 54 4.08 -11.74 -3.37
CA PHE A 54 4.79 -10.63 -3.98
C PHE A 54 5.90 -11.12 -4.89
N THR A 55 5.96 -10.56 -6.10
CA THR A 55 6.99 -10.85 -7.09
C THR A 55 7.70 -9.58 -7.51
N GLU A 56 8.92 -9.72 -7.99
CA GLU A 56 9.67 -8.65 -8.63
C GLU A 56 9.70 -8.83 -10.15
N ASP A 57 10.06 -7.77 -10.86
CA ASP A 57 10.25 -7.83 -12.31
C ASP A 57 11.36 -8.82 -12.67
N LYS A 58 11.07 -9.72 -13.61
CA LYS A 58 12.02 -10.75 -14.04
C LYS A 58 13.28 -10.15 -14.63
N GLU A 59 13.17 -9.04 -15.36
CA GLU A 59 14.31 -8.37 -15.98
C GLU A 59 15.23 -7.70 -14.93
N ASP A 60 14.64 -7.10 -13.89
CA ASP A 60 15.39 -6.53 -12.78
C ASP A 60 16.17 -7.60 -12.00
N ILE A 61 15.56 -8.74 -11.76
CA ILE A 61 16.22 -9.90 -11.12
C ILE A 61 17.40 -10.36 -11.99
N LYS A 62 17.19 -10.51 -13.29
CA LYS A 62 18.20 -10.88 -14.27
C LYS A 62 19.40 -9.93 -14.25
N GLN A 63 19.14 -8.62 -14.29
CA GLN A 63 20.16 -7.59 -14.25
C GLN A 63 20.98 -7.62 -12.96
N ARG A 64 20.33 -7.82 -11.82
CA ARG A 64 21.00 -7.96 -10.51
C ARG A 64 21.91 -9.20 -10.50
N MET A 65 21.43 -10.33 -10.99
CA MET A 65 22.21 -11.56 -11.08
C MET A 65 23.44 -11.39 -11.98
N VAL A 66 23.29 -10.78 -13.16
CA VAL A 66 24.40 -10.50 -14.08
C VAL A 66 25.44 -9.59 -13.42
N LYS A 67 25.03 -8.57 -12.68
CA LYS A 67 25.96 -7.68 -11.94
C LYS A 67 26.76 -8.44 -10.88
N GLN A 68 26.10 -9.33 -10.13
CA GLN A 68 26.77 -10.13 -9.10
C GLN A 68 27.81 -11.07 -9.71
N HIS A 69 27.48 -11.74 -10.82
CA HIS A 69 28.41 -12.63 -11.52
C HIS A 69 29.61 -11.89 -12.13
N LYS A 70 29.38 -10.70 -12.69
CA LYS A 70 30.48 -9.85 -13.18
C LYS A 70 31.42 -9.39 -12.06
N ALA A 71 30.86 -9.08 -10.88
CA ALA A 71 31.66 -8.66 -9.73
C ALA A 71 32.53 -9.81 -9.16
N SER A 72 32.09 -11.06 -9.30
CA SER A 72 32.81 -12.24 -8.83
C SER A 72 33.93 -12.72 -9.78
N ALA A 73 34.16 -12.05 -10.92
CA ALA A 73 35.16 -12.36 -11.94
C ALA A 73 35.11 -13.80 -12.51
N LYS A 74 34.04 -14.52 -12.28
CA LYS A 74 33.80 -15.87 -12.83
C LYS A 74 32.74 -15.79 -13.91
N GLY A 75 32.99 -16.40 -15.05
CA GLY A 75 32.05 -16.47 -16.15
C GLY A 75 30.71 -17.09 -15.72
N ILE A 76 29.62 -16.56 -16.23
CA ILE A 76 28.25 -17.11 -16.00
C ILE A 76 28.20 -18.51 -16.59
N SER A 77 27.96 -19.53 -15.77
CA SER A 77 27.76 -20.89 -16.26
C SER A 77 26.35 -21.05 -16.84
N SER A 78 26.19 -21.99 -17.77
CA SER A 78 24.88 -22.29 -18.37
C SER A 78 23.82 -22.75 -17.32
N ASN A 79 24.28 -23.21 -16.14
CA ASN A 79 23.41 -23.59 -15.03
C ASN A 79 22.82 -22.38 -14.30
N ASP A 80 23.54 -21.26 -14.25
CA ASP A 80 23.06 -20.02 -13.61
C ASP A 80 21.91 -19.39 -14.40
N ILE A 81 21.89 -19.59 -15.72
CA ILE A 81 20.81 -19.13 -16.60
C ILE A 81 19.52 -19.91 -16.32
N LYS A 82 19.59 -21.17 -15.94
CA LYS A 82 18.42 -22.01 -15.60
C LYS A 82 17.70 -21.54 -14.33
N VAL A 83 18.41 -20.97 -13.35
CA VAL A 83 17.80 -20.42 -12.12
C VAL A 83 16.87 -19.26 -12.43
N VAL A 84 17.21 -18.42 -13.43
CA VAL A 84 16.35 -17.31 -13.86
C VAL A 84 15.06 -17.80 -14.52
N GLY A 85 15.05 -18.99 -15.11
CA GLY A 85 13.86 -19.60 -15.72
C GLY A 85 12.77 -19.99 -14.71
N ASN A 86 13.11 -20.14 -13.43
CA ASN A 86 12.19 -20.55 -12.36
C ASN A 86 11.62 -19.36 -11.56
N VAL A 87 11.82 -18.14 -12.02
CA VAL A 87 11.26 -16.94 -11.38
C VAL A 87 9.75 -16.92 -11.58
N VAL A 88 9.01 -16.81 -10.47
CA VAL A 88 7.56 -16.64 -10.50
C VAL A 88 7.23 -15.27 -11.08
N LEU A 89 6.39 -15.24 -12.10
CA LEU A 89 5.92 -13.99 -12.72
C LEU A 89 4.62 -13.55 -12.06
N ALA A 90 4.45 -12.22 -11.98
CA ALA A 90 3.19 -11.65 -11.54
C ALA A 90 2.05 -12.03 -12.51
N GLU A 91 0.94 -12.48 -11.96
CA GLU A 91 -0.31 -12.65 -12.71
C GLU A 91 -1.10 -11.34 -12.77
N TYR A 92 -0.93 -10.48 -11.75
CA TYR A 92 -1.56 -9.18 -11.67
C TYR A 92 -0.56 -8.09 -11.28
N PHE A 93 -0.71 -6.93 -11.92
CA PHE A 93 -0.08 -5.68 -11.49
C PHE A 93 -1.04 -4.91 -10.61
N VAL A 94 -0.53 -4.39 -9.49
CA VAL A 94 -1.33 -3.67 -8.50
C VAL A 94 -0.94 -2.20 -8.49
N TYR A 95 -1.96 -1.35 -8.55
CA TYR A 95 -1.85 0.10 -8.44
C TYR A 95 -2.74 0.58 -7.31
N VAL A 96 -2.22 1.41 -6.45
CA VAL A 96 -2.97 2.06 -5.37
C VAL A 96 -2.85 3.56 -5.51
N GLU A 97 -3.98 4.23 -5.72
CA GLU A 97 -4.06 5.67 -5.88
C GLU A 97 -4.95 6.28 -4.80
N ILE A 98 -4.40 7.19 -4.02
CA ILE A 98 -5.13 8.00 -3.06
C ILE A 98 -5.58 9.26 -3.77
N TYR A 99 -6.88 9.41 -3.97
CA TYR A 99 -7.49 10.52 -4.71
C TYR A 99 -8.24 11.50 -3.80
N ASP A 100 -8.52 11.11 -2.56
CA ASP A 100 -9.19 11.96 -1.59
C ASP A 100 -8.42 11.95 -0.27
N TYR A 101 -8.17 13.14 0.23
CA TYR A 101 -7.52 13.37 1.51
C TYR A 101 -8.05 14.64 2.11
N SER A 102 -8.55 14.57 3.33
CA SER A 102 -8.96 15.75 4.07
C SER A 102 -8.59 15.64 5.54
N VAL A 103 -8.24 16.75 6.11
CA VAL A 103 -8.00 16.90 7.55
C VAL A 103 -8.86 18.02 8.07
N SER A 104 -9.65 17.73 9.09
CA SER A 104 -10.38 18.76 9.85
C SER A 104 -9.84 18.83 11.27
N GLU A 105 -9.78 20.03 11.81
CA GLU A 105 -9.35 20.32 13.15
C GLU A 105 -10.44 21.09 13.87
N GLU A 106 -10.86 20.59 15.03
CA GLU A 106 -11.81 21.26 15.91
C GLU A 106 -11.17 21.45 17.29
N GLU A 107 -11.24 22.68 17.81
CA GLU A 107 -10.74 23.00 19.13
C GLU A 107 -11.91 23.31 20.08
N GLU A 108 -11.86 22.74 21.26
CA GLU A 108 -12.75 23.02 22.36
C GLU A 108 -11.95 23.52 23.55
N VAL A 109 -12.21 24.76 23.98
CA VAL A 109 -11.57 25.35 25.16
C VAL A 109 -12.35 24.92 26.39
N THR A 110 -11.65 24.28 27.33
CA THR A 110 -12.20 23.85 28.63
C THR A 110 -11.51 24.56 29.77
N ILE A 111 -12.02 24.45 31.00
CA ILE A 111 -11.41 25.03 32.21
C ILE A 111 -9.99 24.48 32.41
N ASP A 112 -9.73 23.25 32.05
CA ASP A 112 -8.43 22.57 32.26
C ASP A 112 -7.46 22.73 31.08
N GLY A 113 -7.90 23.31 29.94
CA GLY A 113 -7.07 23.49 28.76
C GLY A 113 -7.83 23.44 27.44
N VAL A 114 -7.13 23.05 26.39
CA VAL A 114 -7.68 22.93 25.03
C VAL A 114 -7.72 21.46 24.62
N LYS A 115 -8.88 21.03 24.14
CA LYS A 115 -9.08 19.74 23.50
C LYS A 115 -9.11 19.96 21.99
N THR A 116 -8.17 19.37 21.28
CA THR A 116 -8.09 19.41 19.82
C THR A 116 -8.50 18.07 19.24
N VAL A 117 -9.47 18.05 18.33
CA VAL A 117 -9.92 16.88 17.61
C VAL A 117 -9.46 16.99 16.16
N LEU A 118 -8.60 16.07 15.74
CA LEU A 118 -8.15 15.93 14.35
C LEU A 118 -8.88 14.76 13.70
N LYS A 119 -9.58 15.01 12.61
CA LYS A 119 -10.20 13.97 11.79
C LYS A 119 -9.54 13.94 10.42
N THR A 120 -9.01 12.77 10.05
CA THR A 120 -8.42 12.52 8.73
C THR A 120 -9.31 11.56 7.97
N ILE A 121 -9.60 11.89 6.72
CA ILE A 121 -10.34 11.03 5.78
C ILE A 121 -9.43 10.74 4.59
N ILE A 122 -9.37 9.48 4.19
CA ILE A 122 -8.63 9.02 3.00
C ILE A 122 -9.57 8.21 2.12
N GLY A 123 -9.63 8.58 0.84
CA GLY A 123 -10.26 7.80 -0.20
C GLY A 123 -9.22 7.28 -1.18
N MET A 124 -9.31 6.01 -1.55
CA MET A 124 -8.38 5.39 -2.49
C MET A 124 -9.08 4.48 -3.49
N GLN A 125 -8.41 4.29 -4.62
CA GLN A 125 -8.74 3.28 -5.60
C GLN A 125 -7.61 2.26 -5.66
N VAL A 126 -7.97 1.00 -5.57
CA VAL A 126 -7.05 -0.12 -5.80
C VAL A 126 -7.42 -0.76 -7.13
N ARG A 127 -6.42 -1.01 -7.98
CA ARG A 127 -6.61 -1.66 -9.28
C ARG A 127 -5.68 -2.85 -9.39
N PHE A 128 -6.25 -3.99 -9.77
CA PHE A 128 -5.52 -5.19 -10.13
C PHE A 128 -5.68 -5.40 -11.63
N VAL A 129 -4.59 -5.32 -12.37
CA VAL A 129 -4.56 -5.47 -13.82
C VAL A 129 -3.95 -6.82 -14.14
N ASN A 130 -4.70 -7.70 -14.85
CA ASN A 130 -4.18 -8.96 -15.31
C ASN A 130 -3.01 -8.71 -16.27
N ALA A 131 -1.83 -9.25 -15.92
CA ALA A 131 -0.58 -8.99 -16.66
C ALA A 131 -0.61 -9.54 -18.09
N GLU A 132 -1.43 -10.56 -18.36
CA GLU A 132 -1.55 -11.20 -19.67
C GLU A 132 -2.67 -10.61 -20.52
N THR A 133 -3.85 -10.40 -19.91
CA THR A 133 -5.06 -9.98 -20.64
C THR A 133 -5.37 -8.49 -20.56
N GLY A 134 -4.80 -7.78 -19.60
CA GLY A 134 -5.14 -6.38 -19.31
C GLY A 134 -6.50 -6.18 -18.64
N VAL A 135 -7.22 -7.24 -18.29
CA VAL A 135 -8.50 -7.13 -17.56
C VAL A 135 -8.27 -6.56 -16.17
N ILE A 136 -9.11 -5.62 -15.76
CA ILE A 136 -8.94 -4.84 -14.54
C ILE A 136 -10.03 -5.18 -13.53
N PHE A 137 -9.62 -5.42 -12.28
CA PHE A 137 -10.47 -5.40 -11.10
C PHE A 137 -10.21 -4.12 -10.32
N THR A 138 -11.25 -3.35 -10.04
CA THR A 138 -11.14 -2.13 -9.23
C THR A 138 -11.93 -2.25 -7.94
N GLY A 139 -11.40 -1.67 -6.89
CA GLY A 139 -12.08 -1.49 -5.62
C GLY A 139 -11.77 -0.13 -5.04
N SER A 140 -12.81 0.67 -4.77
CA SER A 140 -12.67 1.92 -4.05
C SER A 140 -12.95 1.70 -2.58
N GLY A 141 -12.18 2.34 -1.74
CA GLY A 141 -12.33 2.31 -0.30
C GLY A 141 -12.11 3.68 0.31
N SER A 142 -12.74 3.93 1.44
CA SER A 142 -12.48 5.11 2.26
C SER A 142 -12.27 4.70 3.70
N GLY A 143 -11.45 5.45 4.39
CA GLY A 143 -11.17 5.27 5.81
C GLY A 143 -11.07 6.62 6.50
N ASP A 144 -11.44 6.64 7.77
CA ASP A 144 -11.30 7.80 8.63
C ASP A 144 -10.63 7.44 9.93
N ALA A 145 -9.98 8.40 10.52
CA ALA A 145 -9.40 8.28 11.84
C ALA A 145 -9.52 9.60 12.60
N ILE A 146 -9.74 9.48 13.89
CA ILE A 146 -9.86 10.62 14.81
C ILE A 146 -8.75 10.53 15.83
N THR A 147 -8.04 11.65 16.03
CA THR A 147 -7.07 11.82 17.11
C THR A 147 -7.49 12.97 18.01
N ILE A 148 -7.52 12.71 19.31
CA ILE A 148 -7.84 13.71 20.33
C ILE A 148 -6.56 14.08 21.07
N LYS A 149 -6.21 15.36 21.05
CA LYS A 149 -5.13 15.92 21.86
C LYS A 149 -5.71 16.81 22.96
N ARG A 150 -5.19 16.67 24.17
CA ARG A 150 -5.52 17.53 25.30
C ARG A 150 -4.27 18.28 25.72
N THR A 151 -4.32 19.60 25.70
CA THR A 151 -3.21 20.47 26.08
C THR A 151 -3.59 21.28 27.31
N LYS A 152 -2.72 21.30 28.33
CA LYS A 152 -2.93 22.10 29.52
C LYS A 152 -2.78 23.61 29.21
N ILE A 153 -3.48 24.43 29.96
CA ILE A 153 -3.38 25.90 29.86
C ILE A 153 -1.91 26.32 30.00
N GLY A 154 -1.44 27.18 29.08
CA GLY A 154 -0.08 27.75 29.09
C GLY A 154 0.98 26.92 28.37
N SER A 155 0.66 25.76 27.82
CA SER A 155 1.56 25.01 26.94
C SER A 155 1.34 25.36 25.47
N VAL A 156 2.44 25.50 24.71
CA VAL A 156 2.37 25.76 23.27
C VAL A 156 1.98 24.46 22.56
N ASN A 157 0.82 24.49 21.91
CA ASN A 157 0.34 23.33 21.14
C ASN A 157 0.81 23.44 19.69
N ASN A 158 1.96 22.84 19.39
CA ASN A 158 2.34 22.59 18.01
C ASN A 158 1.58 21.36 17.52
N VAL A 159 0.43 21.57 16.87
CA VAL A 159 -0.29 20.51 16.18
C VAL A 159 0.54 20.09 14.98
N LYS A 160 1.43 19.13 15.18
CA LYS A 160 2.15 18.50 14.09
C LYS A 160 1.21 17.53 13.38
N PHE A 161 1.30 17.54 12.04
CA PHE A 161 0.73 16.52 11.16
C PHE A 161 0.82 15.12 11.80
N ASN A 162 -0.33 14.51 12.05
CA ASN A 162 -0.38 13.24 12.78
C ASN A 162 -0.28 12.06 11.82
N LYS A 163 0.94 11.53 11.66
CA LYS A 163 1.23 10.37 10.82
C LYS A 163 0.47 9.11 11.23
N SER A 164 0.17 8.93 12.51
CA SER A 164 -0.59 7.78 13.00
C SER A 164 -2.04 7.83 12.55
N THR A 165 -2.66 9.00 12.52
CA THR A 165 -4.03 9.19 12.02
C THR A 165 -4.14 8.87 10.54
N ILE A 166 -3.17 9.32 9.72
CA ILE A 166 -3.08 8.93 8.30
C ILE A 166 -2.92 7.43 8.16
N GLY A 167 -2.07 6.81 8.96
CA GLY A 167 -1.85 5.37 8.92
C GLY A 167 -3.12 4.58 9.18
N ILE A 168 -3.90 4.96 10.19
CA ILE A 168 -5.17 4.30 10.53
C ILE A 168 -6.20 4.49 9.40
N ALA A 169 -6.36 5.72 8.89
CA ALA A 169 -7.29 6.01 7.80
C ALA A 169 -6.90 5.27 6.51
N THR A 170 -5.61 5.22 6.18
CA THR A 170 -5.06 4.48 5.03
C THR A 170 -5.37 2.99 5.15
N LYS A 171 -5.12 2.39 6.31
CA LYS A 171 -5.39 0.97 6.54
C LYS A 171 -6.87 0.63 6.34
N LYS A 172 -7.78 1.42 6.90
CA LYS A 172 -9.23 1.23 6.73
C LYS A 172 -9.67 1.35 5.27
N ALA A 173 -9.16 2.36 4.56
CA ALA A 173 -9.47 2.56 3.14
C ALA A 173 -8.98 1.38 2.28
N LEU A 174 -7.77 0.92 2.53
CA LEU A 174 -7.15 -0.20 1.84
C LEU A 174 -7.92 -1.51 2.10
N GLU A 175 -8.28 -1.76 3.36
CA GLU A 175 -9.09 -2.91 3.78
C GLU A 175 -10.42 -2.94 3.02
N SER A 176 -11.14 -1.83 2.96
CA SER A 176 -12.39 -1.70 2.24
C SER A 176 -12.23 -1.90 0.72
N GLY A 177 -11.23 -1.27 0.10
CA GLY A 177 -10.96 -1.39 -1.33
C GLY A 177 -10.53 -2.80 -1.73
N THR A 178 -9.62 -3.40 -0.99
CA THR A 178 -9.09 -4.75 -1.26
C THR A 178 -10.17 -5.82 -1.05
N ALA A 179 -10.98 -5.72 0.00
CA ALA A 179 -12.07 -6.65 0.23
C ALA A 179 -13.06 -6.71 -0.94
N ARG A 180 -13.34 -5.57 -1.57
CA ARG A 180 -14.21 -5.52 -2.76
C ARG A 180 -13.59 -6.22 -3.96
N ILE A 181 -12.28 -6.07 -4.17
CA ILE A 181 -11.56 -6.76 -5.25
C ILE A 181 -11.55 -8.27 -5.00
N VAL A 182 -11.16 -8.71 -3.81
CA VAL A 182 -11.12 -10.13 -3.44
C VAL A 182 -12.48 -10.78 -3.63
N LYS A 183 -13.56 -10.13 -3.18
CA LYS A 183 -14.93 -10.62 -3.39
C LYS A 183 -15.29 -10.80 -4.87
N ARG A 184 -14.84 -9.88 -5.74
CA ARG A 184 -15.04 -10.01 -7.19
C ARG A 184 -14.20 -11.11 -7.79
N MET A 185 -12.96 -11.28 -7.33
CA MET A 185 -12.07 -12.36 -7.77
C MET A 185 -12.61 -13.74 -7.38
N ILE A 186 -13.16 -13.89 -6.18
CA ILE A 186 -13.86 -15.11 -5.74
C ILE A 186 -15.03 -15.42 -6.67
N LYS A 187 -15.89 -14.45 -6.97
CA LYS A 187 -17.00 -14.63 -7.91
C LYS A 187 -16.56 -15.04 -9.32
N ARG A 188 -15.34 -14.74 -9.70
CA ARG A 188 -14.74 -15.12 -10.99
C ARG A 188 -13.94 -16.42 -10.92
N GLY A 189 -13.89 -17.06 -9.76
CA GLY A 189 -13.18 -18.33 -9.56
C GLY A 189 -11.66 -18.19 -9.52
N ILE A 190 -11.13 -17.00 -9.22
CA ILE A 190 -9.68 -16.78 -9.07
C ILE A 190 -9.21 -17.22 -7.70
N PHE A 191 -10.05 -17.01 -6.67
CA PHE A 191 -9.87 -17.53 -5.32
C PHE A 191 -11.02 -18.46 -4.96
N GLU A 192 -10.74 -19.41 -4.08
CA GLU A 192 -11.76 -20.18 -3.37
C GLU A 192 -12.33 -19.36 -2.19
N GLU A 193 -13.58 -19.66 -1.78
CA GLU A 193 -14.23 -19.00 -0.63
C GLU A 193 -13.57 -19.36 0.71
#